data_1b3b9401eaa880d7a21258e1b5a273c8
#
_entry.id   1b3b9401eaa880d7a21258e1b5a273c8
#
_cell.length_a   1.000
_cell.length_b   1.000
_cell.length_c   1.000
_cell.angle_alpha   90.00
_cell.angle_beta   90.00
_cell.angle_gamma   90.00
#
_symmetry.space_group_name_H-M   'P 1'
#
loop_
_entity.id
_entity.type
_entity.pdbx_description
1 polymer ?
#
loop_
_entity_poly.entity_id
_entity_poly.type
_entity_poly.pdbx_seq_one_letter_code
_entity_poly.pdbx_strand_id
1 'polypeptide(L)'
;VAICPMQYHGKATEEYITQFGSTLDPELALIWTGREICSEYLDISDAKVFEANTSHAPLYWDNYPVNDVAMVHELHVGPIEGREKGLEKHCLGYFANPMDRFELSLISLSTIGDYLWDTQGYQPQSAWEYSLTLLMDNPGDRAAFRNLLRACFESCLRVNPAPDFSAMLEAASFMWKTGKPDQAGKLIEDHCNQMISDVATIKSAKFSKPEWREESLKWLIKYEAVGIALLEIAKILSNSGVSANSNLKGSAADLAKISSIRAALNSDPTRIFGNGLDMTLAELADEIRWSLTA
;
A
#
# COMPACT_ATOMS: atom_id res chain seq x y z
N VAL A 1 -22.34 -20.96 -17.02
CA VAL A 1 -22.90 -20.14 -15.91
C VAL A 1 -21.94 -20.24 -14.73
N ALA A 2 -21.63 -19.11 -14.08
CA ALA A 2 -20.84 -19.06 -12.86
C ALA A 2 -21.76 -18.84 -11.65
N ILE A 3 -21.49 -19.56 -10.58
CA ILE A 3 -22.25 -19.50 -9.33
C ILE A 3 -21.33 -18.95 -8.24
N CYS A 4 -21.79 -17.88 -7.58
CA CYS A 4 -21.16 -17.35 -6.39
C CYS A 4 -21.95 -17.83 -5.17
N PRO A 5 -21.39 -18.70 -4.31
CA PRO A 5 -22.05 -19.14 -3.10
C PRO A 5 -22.09 -18.00 -2.06
N MET A 6 -22.98 -18.09 -1.07
CA MET A 6 -23.03 -17.08 -0.01
C MET A 6 -21.72 -17.02 0.80
N GLN A 7 -21.12 -18.16 1.08
CA GLN A 7 -19.77 -18.26 1.66
C GLN A 7 -18.79 -18.58 0.53
N TYR A 8 -18.33 -17.53 -0.14
CA TYR A 8 -17.44 -17.61 -1.31
C TYR A 8 -15.94 -17.60 -0.95
N HIS A 9 -15.62 -17.61 0.34
CA HIS A 9 -14.26 -17.64 0.89
C HIS A 9 -14.17 -18.67 2.02
N GLY A 10 -12.95 -18.95 2.48
CA GLY A 10 -12.69 -19.89 3.56
C GLY A 10 -11.82 -21.04 3.12
N LYS A 11 -11.46 -21.91 4.06
CA LYS A 11 -10.65 -23.10 3.72
C LYS A 11 -11.44 -24.01 2.81
N ALA A 12 -10.78 -24.52 1.78
CA ALA A 12 -11.38 -25.44 0.80
C ALA A 12 -11.89 -26.78 1.40
N THR A 13 -11.67 -27.00 2.69
CA THR A 13 -12.16 -28.17 3.45
C THR A 13 -13.37 -27.88 4.32
N GLU A 14 -13.89 -26.65 4.30
CA GLU A 14 -15.05 -26.29 5.12
C GLU A 14 -16.33 -26.98 4.61
N GLU A 15 -17.16 -27.37 5.55
CA GLU A 15 -18.36 -28.17 5.26
C GLU A 15 -19.29 -27.49 4.25
N TYR A 16 -19.51 -26.18 4.41
CA TYR A 16 -20.40 -25.43 3.52
C TYR A 16 -19.95 -25.53 2.05
N ILE A 17 -18.68 -25.16 1.77
CA ILE A 17 -18.19 -25.12 0.38
C ILE A 17 -18.10 -26.53 -0.22
N THR A 18 -17.75 -27.53 0.60
CA THR A 18 -17.67 -28.92 0.19
C THR A 18 -19.04 -29.49 -0.18
N GLN A 19 -20.03 -29.32 0.68
CA GLN A 19 -21.41 -29.76 0.40
C GLN A 19 -22.01 -29.00 -0.78
N PHE A 20 -21.83 -27.69 -0.82
CA PHE A 20 -22.35 -26.86 -1.90
C PHE A 20 -21.78 -27.30 -3.24
N GLY A 21 -20.46 -27.38 -3.35
CA GLY A 21 -19.77 -27.75 -4.60
C GLY A 21 -20.11 -29.18 -5.04
N SER A 22 -20.12 -30.16 -4.12
CA SER A 22 -20.41 -31.55 -4.46
C SER A 22 -21.85 -31.80 -4.93
N THR A 23 -22.76 -30.87 -4.71
CA THR A 23 -24.17 -30.95 -5.16
C THR A 23 -24.47 -30.20 -6.45
N LEU A 24 -23.49 -29.35 -6.92
CA LEU A 24 -23.63 -28.63 -8.16
C LEU A 24 -23.32 -29.52 -9.38
N ASP A 25 -23.96 -29.17 -10.50
CA ASP A 25 -23.61 -29.74 -11.78
C ASP A 25 -22.14 -29.37 -12.12
N PRO A 26 -21.26 -30.36 -12.45
CA PRO A 26 -19.86 -30.13 -12.76
C PRO A 26 -19.60 -29.15 -13.93
N GLU A 27 -20.60 -28.92 -14.80
CA GLU A 27 -20.49 -27.95 -15.89
C GLU A 27 -20.63 -26.50 -15.42
N LEU A 28 -21.07 -26.26 -14.18
CA LEU A 28 -21.18 -24.92 -13.62
C LEU A 28 -19.82 -24.47 -13.02
N ALA A 29 -19.46 -23.23 -13.26
CA ALA A 29 -18.26 -22.64 -12.66
C ALA A 29 -18.56 -22.21 -11.22
N LEU A 30 -17.72 -22.62 -10.26
CA LEU A 30 -17.88 -22.28 -8.84
C LEU A 30 -16.86 -21.18 -8.48
N ILE A 31 -17.38 -20.03 -8.06
CA ILE A 31 -16.58 -18.86 -7.65
C ILE A 31 -16.00 -19.08 -6.25
N TRP A 32 -14.74 -18.73 -6.09
CA TRP A 32 -14.03 -18.73 -4.82
C TRP A 32 -12.99 -17.59 -4.76
N THR A 33 -12.88 -16.91 -3.61
CA THR A 33 -11.87 -15.83 -3.41
C THR A 33 -10.60 -16.32 -2.71
N GLY A 34 -10.52 -17.63 -2.42
CA GLY A 34 -9.46 -18.19 -1.59
C GLY A 34 -9.88 -18.28 -0.12
N ARG A 35 -8.89 -18.35 0.77
CA ARG A 35 -9.14 -18.54 2.20
C ARG A 35 -9.81 -17.34 2.85
N GLU A 36 -9.59 -16.14 2.32
CA GLU A 36 -10.13 -14.89 2.83
C GLU A 36 -11.00 -14.20 1.77
N ILE A 37 -11.76 -13.19 2.18
CA ILE A 37 -12.48 -12.33 1.23
C ILE A 37 -11.48 -11.65 0.28
N CYS A 38 -10.40 -11.07 0.84
CA CYS A 38 -9.26 -10.53 0.11
C CYS A 38 -8.04 -11.38 0.46
N SER A 39 -7.83 -12.48 -0.25
CA SER A 39 -6.75 -13.42 0.02
C SER A 39 -5.40 -12.81 -0.31
N GLU A 40 -4.49 -12.77 0.66
CA GLU A 40 -3.10 -12.37 0.45
C GLU A 40 -2.39 -13.34 -0.51
N TYR A 41 -2.70 -14.63 -0.39
CA TYR A 41 -2.11 -15.68 -1.23
C TYR A 41 -3.19 -16.49 -1.93
N LEU A 42 -2.95 -16.82 -3.21
CA LEU A 42 -3.68 -17.85 -3.96
C LEU A 42 -2.65 -18.87 -4.44
N ASP A 43 -2.71 -20.07 -3.89
CA ASP A 43 -1.72 -21.13 -4.13
C ASP A 43 -2.34 -22.38 -4.79
N ILE A 44 -1.46 -23.16 -5.43
CA ILE A 44 -1.83 -24.38 -6.16
C ILE A 44 -2.32 -25.46 -5.20
N SER A 45 -1.80 -25.48 -3.98
CA SER A 45 -2.19 -26.51 -3.00
C SER A 45 -3.65 -26.33 -2.60
N ASP A 46 -4.08 -25.10 -2.36
CA ASP A 46 -5.47 -24.78 -2.04
C ASP A 46 -6.40 -25.01 -3.23
N ALA A 47 -5.98 -24.63 -4.44
CA ALA A 47 -6.75 -24.88 -5.65
C ALA A 47 -7.04 -26.38 -5.84
N LYS A 48 -6.03 -27.24 -5.65
CA LYS A 48 -6.18 -28.71 -5.73
C LYS A 48 -7.10 -29.27 -4.64
N VAL A 49 -6.98 -28.76 -3.42
CA VAL A 49 -7.86 -29.16 -2.31
C VAL A 49 -9.30 -28.73 -2.58
N PHE A 50 -9.50 -27.53 -3.12
CA PHE A 50 -10.82 -27.03 -3.52
C PHE A 50 -11.44 -27.96 -4.59
N GLU A 51 -10.71 -28.25 -5.65
CA GLU A 51 -11.20 -29.15 -6.72
C GLU A 51 -11.51 -30.56 -6.19
N ALA A 52 -10.66 -31.13 -5.36
CA ALA A 52 -10.86 -32.45 -4.79
C ALA A 52 -12.11 -32.53 -3.90
N ASN A 53 -12.47 -31.48 -3.20
CA ASN A 53 -13.63 -31.46 -2.27
C ASN A 53 -14.94 -31.00 -2.93
N THR A 54 -14.87 -30.22 -4.02
CA THR A 54 -16.04 -29.64 -4.67
C THR A 54 -16.35 -30.26 -6.03
N SER A 55 -15.43 -31.03 -6.61
CA SER A 55 -15.45 -31.49 -8.00
C SER A 55 -15.43 -30.36 -9.05
N HIS A 56 -15.02 -29.14 -8.64
CA HIS A 56 -14.90 -27.97 -9.50
C HIS A 56 -13.50 -27.38 -9.39
N ALA A 57 -12.81 -27.11 -10.49
CA ALA A 57 -11.67 -26.23 -10.46
C ALA A 57 -12.15 -24.81 -10.07
N PRO A 58 -11.44 -24.10 -9.18
CA PRO A 58 -11.92 -22.80 -8.72
C PRO A 58 -11.98 -21.79 -9.87
N LEU A 59 -13.09 -21.04 -9.94
CA LEU A 59 -13.14 -19.78 -10.69
C LEU A 59 -12.81 -18.66 -9.71
N TYR A 60 -11.58 -18.16 -9.76
CA TYR A 60 -11.18 -17.13 -8.83
C TYR A 60 -11.88 -15.80 -9.06
N TRP A 61 -12.45 -15.25 -7.99
CA TRP A 61 -12.84 -13.85 -7.90
C TRP A 61 -11.86 -13.17 -6.96
N ASP A 62 -10.85 -12.50 -7.53
CA ASP A 62 -9.83 -11.85 -6.73
C ASP A 62 -10.26 -10.44 -6.35
N ASN A 63 -10.42 -10.20 -5.05
CA ASN A 63 -10.78 -8.88 -4.51
C ASN A 63 -9.57 -7.95 -4.46
N TYR A 64 -8.95 -7.75 -5.64
CA TYR A 64 -7.89 -6.79 -5.89
C TYR A 64 -8.02 -6.23 -7.32
N PRO A 65 -7.88 -4.91 -7.53
CA PRO A 65 -7.53 -3.84 -6.58
C PRO A 65 -8.71 -3.15 -5.87
N VAL A 66 -9.87 -3.78 -5.71
CA VAL A 66 -11.01 -3.16 -5.02
C VAL A 66 -10.61 -2.56 -3.66
N ASN A 67 -11.15 -1.38 -3.35
CA ASN A 67 -10.92 -0.67 -2.09
C ASN A 67 -12.23 -0.19 -1.45
N ASP A 68 -13.23 -1.04 -1.42
CA ASP A 68 -14.54 -0.77 -0.82
C ASP A 68 -14.60 -1.04 0.69
N VAL A 69 -15.76 -0.87 1.27
CA VAL A 69 -16.09 -1.14 2.69
C VAL A 69 -15.07 -0.50 3.65
N ALA A 70 -14.23 -1.27 4.30
CA ALA A 70 -13.24 -0.78 5.27
C ALA A 70 -12.01 -0.15 4.61
N MET A 71 -11.78 -0.40 3.31
CA MET A 71 -10.60 0.01 2.55
C MET A 71 -10.80 1.31 1.75
N VAL A 72 -11.92 2.00 1.90
CA VAL A 72 -12.25 3.23 1.12
C VAL A 72 -11.25 4.39 1.28
N HIS A 73 -10.38 4.31 2.25
CA HIS A 73 -9.32 5.29 2.51
C HIS A 73 -7.96 4.89 1.91
N GLU A 74 -7.85 3.68 1.40
CA GLU A 74 -6.68 3.13 0.71
C GLU A 74 -6.78 3.37 -0.80
N LEU A 75 -5.64 3.26 -1.49
CA LEU A 75 -5.56 3.32 -2.95
C LEU A 75 -4.72 2.13 -3.43
N HIS A 76 -5.41 1.12 -3.94
CA HIS A 76 -4.79 -0.15 -4.31
C HIS A 76 -4.21 -0.08 -5.73
N VAL A 77 -3.07 0.56 -5.87
CA VAL A 77 -2.39 0.79 -7.16
C VAL A 77 -1.06 0.02 -7.29
N GLY A 78 -0.75 -0.84 -6.34
CA GLY A 78 0.42 -1.70 -6.39
C GLY A 78 0.29 -2.84 -7.42
N PRO A 79 1.38 -3.56 -7.70
CA PRO A 79 1.31 -4.75 -8.54
C PRO A 79 0.57 -5.89 -7.85
N ILE A 80 -0.02 -6.80 -8.64
CA ILE A 80 -0.55 -8.04 -8.09
C ILE A 80 0.60 -8.89 -7.53
N GLU A 81 0.41 -9.40 -6.33
CA GLU A 81 1.39 -10.25 -5.61
C GLU A 81 0.68 -11.42 -4.93
N GLY A 82 1.45 -12.40 -4.44
CA GLY A 82 0.89 -13.52 -3.68
C GLY A 82 0.13 -14.56 -4.52
N ARG A 83 0.19 -14.50 -5.86
CA ARG A 83 -0.41 -15.49 -6.74
C ARG A 83 0.68 -16.42 -7.23
N GLU A 84 0.53 -17.73 -6.92
CA GLU A 84 1.57 -18.73 -7.21
C GLU A 84 1.77 -18.90 -8.71
N LYS A 85 3.04 -19.08 -9.11
CA LYS A 85 3.41 -19.34 -10.51
C LYS A 85 2.85 -20.69 -10.95
N GLY A 86 2.11 -20.69 -12.05
CA GLY A 86 1.47 -21.90 -12.58
C GLY A 86 0.03 -22.12 -12.09
N LEU A 87 -0.54 -21.19 -11.34
CA LEU A 87 -1.91 -21.28 -10.81
C LEU A 87 -2.94 -21.44 -11.94
N GLU A 88 -2.68 -20.90 -13.13
CA GLU A 88 -3.55 -20.99 -14.31
C GLU A 88 -3.85 -22.42 -14.73
N LYS A 89 -3.04 -23.39 -14.33
CA LYS A 89 -3.25 -24.83 -14.63
C LYS A 89 -4.17 -25.53 -13.64
N HIS A 90 -4.55 -24.83 -12.58
CA HIS A 90 -5.32 -25.36 -11.45
C HIS A 90 -6.55 -24.53 -11.12
N CYS A 91 -6.98 -23.69 -12.04
CA CYS A 91 -8.21 -22.91 -11.92
C CYS A 91 -8.95 -22.89 -13.26
N LEU A 92 -10.26 -22.67 -13.20
CA LEU A 92 -11.10 -22.53 -14.40
C LEU A 92 -10.90 -21.14 -15.05
N GLY A 93 -10.58 -20.14 -14.27
CA GLY A 93 -10.41 -18.76 -14.71
C GLY A 93 -10.20 -17.81 -13.54
N TYR A 94 -10.13 -16.51 -13.88
CA TYR A 94 -9.78 -15.46 -12.94
C TYR A 94 -10.53 -14.16 -13.25
N PHE A 95 -11.22 -13.61 -12.26
CA PHE A 95 -11.83 -12.28 -12.29
C PHE A 95 -11.10 -11.36 -11.31
N ALA A 96 -10.75 -10.17 -11.75
CA ALA A 96 -10.28 -9.09 -10.89
C ALA A 96 -11.45 -8.17 -10.52
N ASN A 97 -11.53 -7.77 -9.27
CA ASN A 97 -12.49 -6.78 -8.78
C ASN A 97 -11.80 -5.41 -8.68
N PRO A 98 -12.10 -4.43 -9.56
CA PRO A 98 -11.43 -3.13 -9.57
C PRO A 98 -11.99 -2.17 -8.51
N MET A 99 -11.24 -1.07 -8.26
CA MET A 99 -11.75 0.09 -7.52
C MET A 99 -12.87 0.80 -8.31
N ASP A 100 -13.62 1.66 -7.62
CA ASP A 100 -14.52 2.64 -8.24
C ASP A 100 -13.78 3.73 -9.05
N ARG A 101 -12.45 3.78 -8.95
CA ARG A 101 -11.51 4.64 -9.67
C ARG A 101 -10.97 3.91 -10.88
N PHE A 102 -11.70 4.06 -11.98
CA PHE A 102 -11.45 3.28 -13.19
C PHE A 102 -10.02 3.45 -13.73
N GLU A 103 -9.59 4.71 -13.91
CA GLU A 103 -8.29 5.00 -14.53
C GLU A 103 -7.12 4.55 -13.65
N LEU A 104 -7.20 4.73 -12.34
CA LEU A 104 -6.17 4.24 -11.42
C LEU A 104 -6.17 2.72 -11.28
N SER A 105 -7.33 2.07 -11.41
CA SER A 105 -7.40 0.60 -11.43
C SER A 105 -6.62 -0.02 -12.58
N LEU A 106 -6.49 0.69 -13.71
CA LEU A 106 -5.75 0.19 -14.89
C LEU A 106 -4.28 -0.13 -14.58
N ILE A 107 -3.68 0.52 -13.57
CA ILE A 107 -2.30 0.26 -13.14
C ILE A 107 -2.19 -1.19 -12.63
N SER A 108 -2.99 -1.54 -11.62
CA SER A 108 -3.00 -2.88 -11.03
C SER A 108 -3.55 -3.92 -12.02
N LEU A 109 -4.61 -3.58 -12.77
CA LEU A 109 -5.18 -4.47 -13.79
C LEU A 109 -4.18 -4.80 -14.89
N SER A 110 -3.31 -3.88 -15.28
CA SER A 110 -2.22 -4.17 -16.23
C SER A 110 -1.27 -5.22 -15.69
N THR A 111 -0.92 -5.15 -14.39
CA THR A 111 -0.05 -6.15 -13.77
C THR A 111 -0.72 -7.52 -13.62
N ILE A 112 -2.04 -7.54 -13.40
CA ILE A 112 -2.84 -8.76 -13.41
C ILE A 112 -2.84 -9.37 -14.81
N GLY A 113 -2.99 -8.53 -15.84
CA GLY A 113 -2.89 -8.97 -17.24
C GLY A 113 -1.54 -9.61 -17.55
N ASP A 114 -0.43 -8.99 -17.14
CA ASP A 114 0.92 -9.54 -17.31
C ASP A 114 1.09 -10.87 -16.55
N TYR A 115 0.62 -10.97 -15.31
CA TYR A 115 0.62 -12.21 -14.55
C TYR A 115 -0.15 -13.32 -15.26
N LEU A 116 -1.37 -13.06 -15.71
CA LEU A 116 -2.21 -14.05 -16.38
C LEU A 116 -1.70 -14.44 -17.76
N TRP A 117 -0.92 -13.56 -18.42
CA TRP A 117 -0.29 -13.86 -19.70
C TRP A 117 0.88 -14.84 -19.57
N ASP A 118 1.73 -14.64 -18.55
CA ASP A 118 2.90 -15.52 -18.27
C ASP A 118 3.16 -15.58 -16.76
N THR A 119 2.46 -16.46 -16.05
CA THR A 119 2.63 -16.62 -14.60
C THR A 119 4.05 -17.02 -14.20
N GLN A 120 4.81 -17.72 -15.08
CA GLN A 120 6.18 -18.18 -14.79
C GLN A 120 7.19 -17.03 -14.87
N GLY A 121 7.06 -16.17 -15.88
CA GLY A 121 7.95 -15.03 -16.13
C GLY A 121 7.58 -13.77 -15.36
N TYR A 122 6.40 -13.72 -14.76
CA TYR A 122 5.89 -12.53 -14.08
C TYR A 122 6.83 -12.00 -12.99
N GLN A 123 7.10 -10.69 -13.06
CA GLN A 123 7.89 -9.95 -12.09
C GLN A 123 7.09 -8.71 -11.64
N PRO A 124 6.50 -8.71 -10.42
CA PRO A 124 5.53 -7.69 -9.99
C PRO A 124 6.02 -6.26 -10.17
N GLN A 125 7.23 -5.94 -9.67
CA GLN A 125 7.77 -4.59 -9.74
C GLN A 125 8.03 -4.14 -11.19
N SER A 126 8.54 -5.02 -12.04
CA SER A 126 8.82 -4.70 -13.45
C SER A 126 7.53 -4.47 -14.24
N ALA A 127 6.51 -5.30 -14.02
CA ALA A 127 5.19 -5.15 -14.62
C ALA A 127 4.54 -3.82 -14.20
N TRP A 128 4.65 -3.46 -12.93
CA TRP A 128 4.12 -2.20 -12.40
C TRP A 128 4.83 -0.98 -12.99
N GLU A 129 6.16 -0.97 -13.04
CA GLU A 129 6.91 0.12 -13.67
C GLU A 129 6.56 0.25 -15.17
N TYR A 130 6.38 -0.88 -15.85
CA TYR A 130 5.98 -0.89 -17.25
C TYR A 130 4.57 -0.33 -17.43
N SER A 131 3.61 -0.67 -16.57
CA SER A 131 2.24 -0.14 -16.64
C SER A 131 2.23 1.40 -16.60
N LEU A 132 3.07 2.03 -15.77
CA LEU A 132 3.20 3.48 -15.72
C LEU A 132 3.74 4.07 -17.04
N THR A 133 4.61 3.34 -17.75
CA THR A 133 5.11 3.81 -19.06
C THR A 133 4.04 3.77 -20.14
N LEU A 134 3.09 2.84 -20.06
CA LEU A 134 1.97 2.75 -20.98
C LEU A 134 0.94 3.87 -20.76
N LEU A 135 0.85 4.36 -19.52
CA LEU A 135 -0.21 5.27 -19.10
C LEU A 135 0.25 6.74 -19.06
N MET A 136 1.56 6.99 -19.04
CA MET A 136 2.13 8.33 -18.88
C MET A 136 3.33 8.54 -19.80
N ASP A 137 3.18 9.40 -20.80
CA ASP A 137 4.22 9.67 -21.80
C ASP A 137 5.39 10.50 -21.23
N ASN A 138 5.09 11.54 -20.43
CA ASN A 138 6.11 12.44 -19.90
C ASN A 138 6.89 11.76 -18.75
N PRO A 139 8.23 11.57 -18.88
CA PRO A 139 9.02 10.90 -17.84
C PRO A 139 9.06 11.66 -16.50
N GLY A 140 9.06 12.99 -16.51
CA GLY A 140 9.09 13.81 -15.29
C GLY A 140 7.78 13.71 -14.51
N ASP A 141 6.64 13.85 -15.21
CA ASP A 141 5.31 13.69 -14.62
C ASP A 141 5.12 12.28 -14.08
N ARG A 142 5.59 11.27 -14.84
CA ARG A 142 5.57 9.86 -14.44
C ARG A 142 6.38 9.60 -13.19
N ALA A 143 7.58 10.19 -13.07
CA ALA A 143 8.44 10.02 -11.89
C ALA A 143 7.78 10.58 -10.62
N ALA A 144 7.21 11.78 -10.69
CA ALA A 144 6.50 12.41 -9.59
C ALA A 144 5.24 11.59 -9.19
N PHE A 145 4.46 11.16 -10.17
CA PHE A 145 3.26 10.36 -9.92
C PHE A 145 3.60 8.98 -9.36
N ARG A 146 4.66 8.35 -9.86
CA ARG A 146 5.20 7.09 -9.33
C ARG A 146 5.51 7.17 -7.83
N ASN A 147 6.12 8.27 -7.38
CA ASN A 147 6.44 8.46 -5.96
C ASN A 147 5.16 8.55 -5.10
N LEU A 148 4.14 9.29 -5.55
CA LEU A 148 2.83 9.32 -4.91
C LEU A 148 2.20 7.92 -4.86
N LEU A 149 2.17 7.20 -5.98
CA LEU A 149 1.55 5.87 -6.04
C LEU A 149 2.28 4.86 -5.12
N ARG A 150 3.61 4.92 -5.04
CA ARG A 150 4.37 4.08 -4.10
C ARG A 150 4.02 4.35 -2.64
N ALA A 151 3.68 5.57 -2.28
CA ALA A 151 3.19 5.90 -0.95
C ALA A 151 1.82 5.26 -0.65
N CYS A 152 1.09 4.83 -1.70
CA CYS A 152 -0.25 4.23 -1.62
C CYS A 152 -0.25 2.70 -1.80
N PHE A 153 0.87 2.00 -1.65
CA PHE A 153 0.95 0.55 -1.87
C PHE A 153 0.31 -0.29 -0.75
N GLU A 154 -0.25 0.33 0.27
CA GLU A 154 -0.99 -0.40 1.30
C GLU A 154 -2.22 -1.07 0.68
N SER A 155 -2.37 -2.36 0.98
CA SER A 155 -3.52 -3.16 0.55
C SER A 155 -3.57 -4.46 1.35
N CYS A 156 -4.62 -5.25 1.16
CA CYS A 156 -4.70 -6.61 1.70
C CYS A 156 -3.56 -7.55 1.24
N LEU A 157 -2.86 -7.20 0.16
CA LEU A 157 -1.74 -7.99 -0.38
C LEU A 157 -0.37 -7.58 0.20
N ARG A 158 -0.28 -6.47 0.92
CA ARG A 158 1.00 -5.91 1.34
C ARG A 158 0.92 -5.25 2.71
N VAL A 159 1.52 -5.90 3.70
CA VAL A 159 1.52 -5.45 5.10
C VAL A 159 2.50 -4.28 5.33
N ASN A 160 3.64 -4.25 4.61
CA ASN A 160 4.60 -3.13 4.64
C ASN A 160 4.62 -2.40 3.29
N PRO A 161 3.75 -1.42 3.11
CA PRO A 161 3.53 -0.78 1.81
C PRO A 161 4.66 0.14 1.37
N ALA A 162 5.46 0.68 2.30
CA ALA A 162 6.46 1.71 2.01
C ALA A 162 7.79 1.44 2.74
N PRO A 163 8.52 0.35 2.42
CA PRO A 163 9.74 -0.02 3.13
C PRO A 163 10.83 1.07 3.04
N ASP A 164 10.95 1.77 1.93
CA ASP A 164 11.94 2.85 1.75
C ASP A 164 11.65 4.04 2.69
N PHE A 165 10.37 4.38 2.86
CA PHE A 165 9.95 5.44 3.75
C PHE A 165 10.16 5.06 5.23
N SER A 166 9.80 3.84 5.62
CA SER A 166 10.04 3.31 6.97
C SER A 166 11.53 3.28 7.28
N ALA A 167 12.36 2.76 6.36
CA ALA A 167 13.81 2.73 6.53
C ALA A 167 14.42 4.14 6.66
N MET A 168 13.91 5.13 5.93
CA MET A 168 14.33 6.53 6.05
C MET A 168 14.02 7.08 7.45
N LEU A 169 12.81 6.85 7.97
CA LEU A 169 12.44 7.29 9.31
C LEU A 169 13.23 6.59 10.41
N GLU A 170 13.46 5.29 10.29
CA GLU A 170 14.31 4.52 11.21
C GLU A 170 15.75 5.03 11.20
N ALA A 171 16.32 5.30 10.01
CA ALA A 171 17.66 5.88 9.89
C ALA A 171 17.75 7.28 10.54
N ALA A 172 16.74 8.13 10.34
CA ALA A 172 16.67 9.44 10.97
C ALA A 172 16.58 9.32 12.50
N SER A 173 15.74 8.43 13.02
CA SER A 173 15.63 8.15 14.45
C SER A 173 16.97 7.65 15.03
N PHE A 174 17.63 6.72 14.36
CA PHE A 174 18.95 6.23 14.77
C PHE A 174 20.02 7.34 14.79
N MET A 175 20.06 8.18 13.74
CA MET A 175 20.98 9.32 13.70
C MET A 175 20.73 10.29 14.85
N TRP A 176 19.47 10.59 15.11
CA TRP A 176 19.10 11.47 16.22
C TRP A 176 19.53 10.88 17.58
N LYS A 177 19.21 9.61 17.85
CA LYS A 177 19.59 8.88 19.08
C LYS A 177 21.11 8.82 19.28
N THR A 178 21.88 8.78 18.22
CA THR A 178 23.35 8.71 18.26
C THR A 178 24.06 10.06 18.23
N GLY A 179 23.34 11.16 18.49
CA GLY A 179 23.92 12.50 18.63
C GLY A 179 24.23 13.19 17.31
N LYS A 180 23.50 12.85 16.25
CA LYS A 180 23.64 13.46 14.91
C LYS A 180 22.32 14.13 14.48
N PRO A 181 21.80 15.11 15.27
CA PRO A 181 20.48 15.68 15.03
C PRO A 181 20.38 16.39 13.68
N ASP A 182 21.42 17.12 13.25
CA ASP A 182 21.45 17.82 11.95
C ASP A 182 21.35 16.84 10.77
N GLN A 183 22.01 15.67 10.87
CA GLN A 183 21.93 14.64 9.83
C GLN A 183 20.56 14.00 9.78
N ALA A 184 19.95 13.74 10.94
CA ALA A 184 18.60 13.22 11.04
C ALA A 184 17.58 14.17 10.41
N GLY A 185 17.61 15.45 10.80
CA GLY A 185 16.75 16.47 10.23
C GLY A 185 16.94 16.65 8.73
N LYS A 186 18.20 16.67 8.26
CA LYS A 186 18.51 16.80 6.83
C LYS A 186 17.97 15.64 6.00
N LEU A 187 18.08 14.41 6.49
CA LEU A 187 17.57 13.22 5.80
C LEU A 187 16.04 13.33 5.57
N ILE A 188 15.29 13.72 6.59
CA ILE A 188 13.84 13.93 6.49
C ILE A 188 13.53 15.12 5.57
N GLU A 189 14.25 16.24 5.73
CA GLU A 189 14.07 17.44 4.90
C GLU A 189 14.21 17.16 3.40
N ASP A 190 15.26 16.42 3.01
CA ASP A 190 15.50 16.09 1.61
C ASP A 190 14.37 15.24 1.03
N HIS A 191 13.87 14.25 1.80
CA HIS A 191 12.73 13.43 1.38
C HIS A 191 11.44 14.26 1.23
N CYS A 192 11.17 15.14 2.20
CA CYS A 192 9.98 16.01 2.17
C CYS A 192 10.01 17.03 1.04
N ASN A 193 11.18 17.61 0.76
CA ASN A 193 11.35 18.52 -0.37
C ASN A 193 11.08 17.81 -1.71
N GLN A 194 11.46 16.54 -1.84
CA GLN A 194 11.08 15.74 -3.00
C GLN A 194 9.56 15.55 -3.07
N MET A 195 8.90 15.20 -1.95
CA MET A 195 7.44 15.05 -1.91
C MET A 195 6.72 16.34 -2.35
N ILE A 196 7.15 17.50 -1.86
CA ILE A 196 6.57 18.80 -2.22
C ILE A 196 6.80 19.13 -3.70
N SER A 197 7.99 18.81 -4.22
CA SER A 197 8.32 18.95 -5.65
C SER A 197 7.46 18.04 -6.53
N ASP A 198 7.25 16.79 -6.09
CA ASP A 198 6.37 15.85 -6.79
C ASP A 198 4.93 16.37 -6.87
N VAL A 199 4.42 16.89 -5.74
CA VAL A 199 3.07 17.50 -5.70
C VAL A 199 2.95 18.68 -6.67
N ALA A 200 3.93 19.58 -6.71
CA ALA A 200 3.94 20.71 -7.62
C ALA A 200 3.95 20.23 -9.09
N THR A 201 4.76 19.22 -9.40
CA THR A 201 4.83 18.58 -10.72
C THR A 201 3.47 17.98 -11.10
N ILE A 202 2.87 17.17 -10.24
CA ILE A 202 1.57 16.53 -10.50
C ILE A 202 0.46 17.57 -10.70
N LYS A 203 0.44 18.63 -9.89
CA LYS A 203 -0.54 19.72 -10.02
C LYS A 203 -0.43 20.47 -11.36
N SER A 204 0.77 20.61 -11.92
CA SER A 204 1.04 21.29 -13.18
C SER A 204 1.05 20.37 -14.40
N ALA A 205 1.14 19.04 -14.20
CA ALA A 205 1.23 18.05 -15.25
C ALA A 205 0.01 18.12 -16.21
N LYS A 206 0.28 17.96 -17.50
CA LYS A 206 -0.73 17.82 -18.53
C LYS A 206 -0.93 16.33 -18.84
N PHE A 207 -1.66 15.64 -17.97
CA PHE A 207 -2.03 14.26 -18.23
C PHE A 207 -2.91 14.17 -19.48
N SER A 208 -2.72 13.12 -20.27
CA SER A 208 -3.59 12.79 -21.41
C SER A 208 -5.03 12.54 -20.97
N LYS A 209 -5.21 12.09 -19.73
CA LYS A 209 -6.49 11.90 -19.06
C LYS A 209 -6.47 12.69 -17.73
N PRO A 210 -7.31 13.72 -17.57
CA PRO A 210 -7.40 14.50 -16.33
C PRO A 210 -7.85 13.65 -15.13
N GLU A 211 -8.57 12.56 -15.36
CA GLU A 211 -9.10 11.63 -14.38
C GLU A 211 -8.00 11.05 -13.47
N TRP A 212 -6.79 10.87 -13.96
CA TRP A 212 -5.64 10.44 -13.15
C TRP A 212 -5.42 11.32 -11.92
N ARG A 213 -5.50 12.65 -12.11
CA ARG A 213 -5.33 13.60 -11.02
C ARG A 213 -6.59 13.64 -10.16
N GLU A 214 -7.76 13.62 -10.78
CA GLU A 214 -9.05 13.71 -10.07
C GLU A 214 -9.24 12.51 -9.15
N GLU A 215 -9.00 11.30 -9.64
CA GLU A 215 -9.12 10.07 -8.88
C GLU A 215 -8.10 9.95 -7.75
N SER A 216 -6.89 10.51 -7.91
CA SER A 216 -5.82 10.49 -6.89
C SER A 216 -5.85 11.68 -5.91
N LEU A 217 -6.76 12.65 -6.09
CA LEU A 217 -6.69 13.97 -5.46
C LEU A 217 -6.61 13.91 -3.92
N LYS A 218 -7.39 13.06 -3.25
CA LYS A 218 -7.37 12.99 -1.79
C LYS A 218 -6.03 12.45 -1.27
N TRP A 219 -5.39 11.50 -1.97
CA TRP A 219 -4.06 10.99 -1.62
C TRP A 219 -2.97 12.00 -1.92
N LEU A 220 -3.09 12.78 -3.01
CA LEU A 220 -2.17 13.86 -3.33
C LEU A 220 -2.19 14.96 -2.24
N ILE A 221 -3.38 15.32 -1.76
CA ILE A 221 -3.55 16.27 -0.65
C ILE A 221 -2.91 15.73 0.63
N LYS A 222 -3.14 14.45 0.95
CA LYS A 222 -2.53 13.81 2.12
C LYS A 222 -1.01 13.72 2.01
N TYR A 223 -0.50 13.39 0.82
CA TYR A 223 0.94 13.33 0.55
C TYR A 223 1.62 14.68 0.77
N GLU A 224 1.01 15.78 0.29
CA GLU A 224 1.46 17.15 0.56
C GLU A 224 1.45 17.47 2.06
N ALA A 225 0.35 17.15 2.74
CA ALA A 225 0.21 17.41 4.17
C ALA A 225 1.25 16.67 5.01
N VAL A 226 1.56 15.41 4.67
CA VAL A 226 2.63 14.63 5.32
C VAL A 226 3.99 15.25 5.05
N GLY A 227 4.29 15.64 3.81
CA GLY A 227 5.56 16.31 3.47
C GLY A 227 5.77 17.58 4.28
N ILE A 228 4.76 18.44 4.38
CA ILE A 228 4.80 19.68 5.18
C ILE A 228 4.97 19.37 6.68
N ALA A 229 4.24 18.39 7.20
CA ALA A 229 4.30 18.00 8.60
C ALA A 229 5.69 17.45 8.98
N LEU A 230 6.27 16.64 8.14
CA LEU A 230 7.61 16.07 8.36
C LEU A 230 8.73 17.11 8.26
N LEU A 231 8.56 18.21 7.50
CA LEU A 231 9.50 19.34 7.54
C LEU A 231 9.55 20.00 8.94
N GLU A 232 8.43 20.07 9.63
CA GLU A 232 8.41 20.56 11.01
C GLU A 232 9.10 19.57 11.96
N ILE A 233 8.95 18.27 11.75
CA ILE A 233 9.68 17.24 12.50
C ILE A 233 11.19 17.34 12.23
N ALA A 234 11.60 17.52 10.99
CA ALA A 234 13.00 17.72 10.62
C ALA A 234 13.64 18.89 11.39
N LYS A 235 12.92 20.01 11.49
CA LYS A 235 13.38 21.19 12.28
C LYS A 235 13.49 20.87 13.76
N ILE A 236 12.51 20.15 14.33
CA ILE A 236 12.56 19.74 15.74
C ILE A 236 13.81 18.89 16.00
N LEU A 237 14.10 17.91 15.14
CA LEU A 237 15.25 17.05 15.28
C LEU A 237 16.57 17.85 15.16
N SER A 238 16.71 18.71 14.16
CA SER A 238 17.91 19.52 13.95
C SER A 238 18.18 20.50 15.09
N ASN A 239 17.12 21.02 15.72
CA ASN A 239 17.24 21.96 16.83
C ASN A 239 17.39 21.30 18.20
N SER A 240 17.30 19.96 18.28
CA SER A 240 17.46 19.23 19.53
C SER A 240 18.89 19.36 20.03
N GLY A 241 19.06 19.98 21.19
CA GLY A 241 20.39 20.15 21.79
C GLY A 241 20.98 18.83 22.27
N VAL A 242 22.30 18.68 22.15
CA VAL A 242 23.03 17.59 22.79
C VAL A 242 23.41 18.04 24.21
N SER A 243 22.99 17.31 25.25
CA SER A 243 23.37 17.60 26.61
C SER A 243 24.86 17.23 26.85
N ALA A 244 25.47 17.82 27.89
CA ALA A 244 26.86 17.51 28.28
C ALA A 244 27.11 16.00 28.55
N ASN A 245 26.05 15.21 28.75
CA ASN A 245 26.11 13.78 29.01
C ASN A 245 25.75 12.92 27.76
N SER A 246 25.85 13.47 26.56
CA SER A 246 25.51 12.82 25.28
C SER A 246 24.01 12.45 25.10
N ASN A 247 23.13 12.92 25.99
CA ASN A 247 21.71 12.69 25.84
C ASN A 247 21.07 13.86 25.09
N LEU A 248 20.35 13.56 24.03
CA LEU A 248 19.55 14.55 23.32
C LEU A 248 18.43 15.06 24.21
N LYS A 249 18.22 16.39 24.22
CA LYS A 249 17.13 17.02 24.95
C LYS A 249 16.13 17.57 23.94
N GLY A 250 14.96 16.94 23.86
CA GLY A 250 13.75 17.58 23.38
C GLY A 250 13.18 18.53 24.41
N SER A 251 12.24 19.35 24.01
CA SER A 251 11.50 20.23 24.92
C SER A 251 10.03 19.80 25.05
N ALA A 252 9.36 20.28 26.11
CA ALA A 252 7.91 20.08 26.23
C ALA A 252 7.14 20.71 25.05
N ALA A 253 7.67 21.78 24.45
CA ALA A 253 7.11 22.38 23.25
C ALA A 253 7.24 21.48 22.03
N ASP A 254 8.38 20.78 21.87
CA ASP A 254 8.58 19.81 20.79
C ASP A 254 7.61 18.63 20.91
N LEU A 255 7.45 18.11 22.13
CA LEU A 255 6.48 17.04 22.40
C LEU A 255 5.03 17.47 22.07
N ALA A 256 4.64 18.69 22.47
CA ALA A 256 3.33 19.24 22.16
C ALA A 256 3.13 19.41 20.65
N LYS A 257 4.17 19.87 19.94
CA LYS A 257 4.14 20.06 18.48
C LYS A 257 3.99 18.71 17.73
N ILE A 258 4.76 17.70 18.10
CA ILE A 258 4.67 16.35 17.50
C ILE A 258 3.27 15.76 17.75
N SER A 259 2.75 15.91 18.98
CA SER A 259 1.40 15.44 19.31
C SER A 259 0.33 16.13 18.47
N SER A 260 0.47 17.44 18.25
CA SER A 260 -0.42 18.21 17.38
C SER A 260 -0.34 17.77 15.91
N ILE A 261 0.87 17.53 15.40
CA ILE A 261 1.10 17.01 14.03
C ILE A 261 0.41 15.64 13.86
N ARG A 262 0.62 14.71 14.80
CA ARG A 262 -0.03 13.39 14.75
C ARG A 262 -1.55 13.51 14.74
N ALA A 263 -2.12 14.33 15.63
CA ALA A 263 -3.56 14.56 15.69
C ALA A 263 -4.11 15.13 14.37
N ALA A 264 -3.40 16.09 13.77
CA ALA A 264 -3.79 16.68 12.50
C ALA A 264 -3.74 15.66 11.35
N LEU A 265 -2.68 14.86 11.26
CA LEU A 265 -2.56 13.83 10.24
C LEU A 265 -3.62 12.73 10.41
N ASN A 266 -3.93 12.32 11.64
CA ASN A 266 -4.91 11.28 11.93
C ASN A 266 -6.37 11.76 11.80
N SER A 267 -6.62 13.07 11.75
CA SER A 267 -7.96 13.61 11.51
C SER A 267 -8.46 13.38 10.08
N ASP A 268 -7.56 13.17 9.13
CA ASP A 268 -7.87 12.75 7.77
C ASP A 268 -7.60 11.24 7.64
N PRO A 269 -8.63 10.42 7.41
CA PRO A 269 -8.48 8.97 7.36
C PRO A 269 -7.79 8.45 6.09
N THR A 270 -7.49 9.30 5.10
CA THR A 270 -6.76 8.92 3.88
C THR A 270 -5.43 8.26 4.23
N ARG A 271 -5.16 7.09 3.69
CA ARG A 271 -4.01 6.28 4.04
C ARG A 271 -2.91 6.40 3.00
N ILE A 272 -1.72 6.77 3.47
CA ILE A 272 -0.46 6.71 2.72
C ILE A 272 0.64 6.23 3.66
N PHE A 273 1.66 5.56 3.14
CA PHE A 273 2.76 4.97 3.90
C PHE A 273 2.33 3.94 4.96
N GLY A 274 1.09 3.48 4.92
CA GLY A 274 0.54 2.56 5.91
C GLY A 274 0.49 3.15 7.32
N ASN A 275 0.64 2.29 8.32
CA ASN A 275 0.69 2.70 9.73
C ASN A 275 2.08 3.18 10.17
N GLY A 276 3.11 3.03 9.32
CA GLY A 276 4.51 3.30 9.71
C GLY A 276 4.75 4.72 10.17
N LEU A 277 4.12 5.70 9.50
CA LEU A 277 4.27 7.11 9.87
C LEU A 277 3.79 7.40 11.30
N ASP A 278 2.57 6.97 11.67
CA ASP A 278 2.04 7.24 13.01
C ASP A 278 2.82 6.52 14.10
N MET A 279 3.23 5.29 13.86
CA MET A 279 4.08 4.52 14.78
C MET A 279 5.41 5.23 15.03
N THR A 280 6.12 5.66 13.98
CA THR A 280 7.40 6.35 14.13
C THR A 280 7.25 7.71 14.85
N LEU A 281 6.19 8.46 14.57
CA LEU A 281 5.92 9.71 15.27
C LEU A 281 5.55 9.47 16.74
N ALA A 282 4.90 8.34 17.06
CA ALA A 282 4.63 7.94 18.45
C ALA A 282 5.93 7.64 19.19
N GLU A 283 6.79 6.82 18.59
CA GLU A 283 8.09 6.47 19.15
C GLU A 283 8.95 7.73 19.39
N LEU A 284 9.02 8.64 18.42
CA LEU A 284 9.74 9.91 18.58
C LEU A 284 9.17 10.75 19.72
N ALA A 285 7.85 10.82 19.87
CA ALA A 285 7.22 11.54 20.98
C ALA A 285 7.56 10.91 22.34
N ASP A 286 7.60 9.58 22.42
CA ASP A 286 7.97 8.86 23.63
C ASP A 286 9.44 9.07 23.99
N GLU A 287 10.34 9.09 23.03
CA GLU A 287 11.75 9.38 23.24
C GLU A 287 12.01 10.80 23.79
N ILE A 288 11.31 11.79 23.20
CA ILE A 288 11.37 13.16 23.72
C ILE A 288 10.84 13.21 25.16
N ARG A 289 9.72 12.52 25.45
CA ARG A 289 9.16 12.43 26.81
C ARG A 289 10.16 11.82 27.79
N TRP A 290 10.83 10.76 27.44
CA TRP A 290 11.89 10.14 28.25
C TRP A 290 13.04 11.11 28.50
N SER A 291 13.47 11.88 27.49
CA SER A 291 14.54 12.86 27.61
C SER A 291 14.22 14.01 28.58
N LEU A 292 12.92 14.28 28.81
CA LEU A 292 12.45 15.31 29.76
C LEU A 292 12.42 14.82 31.20
N THR A 293 12.40 13.50 31.45
CA THR A 293 12.30 12.89 32.76
C THR A 293 13.63 12.37 33.28
N ALA A 294 14.65 12.26 32.43
CA ALA A 294 16.01 11.87 32.76
C ALA A 294 16.90 13.06 33.06
#